data_68278a0bb4c5468a5356bb34be6e0573
#
_entry.id   68278a0bb4c5468a5356bb34be6e0573
#
_cell.length_a   1.000
_cell.length_b   1.000
_cell.length_c   1.000
_cell.angle_alpha   90.00
_cell.angle_beta   90.00
_cell.angle_gamma   90.00
#
_symmetry.space_group_name_H-M   'P 1'
#
loop_
_entity.id
_entity.type
_entity.pdbx_description
1 polymer ?
#
loop_
_entity_poly.entity_id
_entity_poly.type
_entity_poly.pdbx_seq_one_letter_code
_entity_poly.pdbx_strand_id
1 'polypeptide(L)'
;LAKLLDPKVKAFFLCNPGNPSAVALNEASIAKIGKILKKRPELILLTDDVYGTFVPGFRSLLGAFPRNTIGVYSYSKYFGCTGWRLGVIALHEDHLLDELIAKHPKKVLKQLDKRYGTLVLEPRKIKFIDRIVADSRDVALNHTAGLSLPQQVMMSLFSLYELMDEKKLYQRACMSIVKKRVEATIAGLGIEVAPNEMFDYYYGVIDFEFWLKKYAG
;
A
#
# COMPACT_ATOMS: atom_id res chain seq x y z
N LEU A 1 12.09 -13.96 1.85
CA LEU A 1 12.59 -13.35 0.60
C LEU A 1 13.13 -14.39 -0.40
N ALA A 2 13.77 -15.50 0.04
CA ALA A 2 14.32 -16.51 -0.88
C ALA A 2 13.29 -17.07 -1.89
N LYS A 3 12.04 -17.27 -1.46
CA LYS A 3 10.93 -17.71 -2.34
C LYS A 3 10.64 -16.76 -3.51
N LEU A 4 11.03 -15.49 -3.42
CA LEU A 4 10.84 -14.51 -4.50
C LEU A 4 11.76 -14.76 -5.70
N LEU A 5 12.78 -15.63 -5.54
CA LEU A 5 13.65 -16.05 -6.64
C LEU A 5 13.02 -17.16 -7.50
N ASP A 6 11.95 -17.81 -7.01
CA ASP A 6 11.22 -18.80 -7.79
C ASP A 6 10.49 -18.12 -8.97
N PRO A 7 10.71 -18.52 -10.23
CA PRO A 7 10.06 -17.93 -11.40
C PRO A 7 8.54 -18.12 -11.44
N LYS A 8 7.99 -19.03 -10.65
CA LYS A 8 6.55 -19.22 -10.48
C LYS A 8 5.90 -18.07 -9.68
N VAL A 9 6.67 -17.41 -8.80
CA VAL A 9 6.20 -16.24 -8.06
C VAL A 9 6.19 -15.05 -9.00
N LYS A 10 5.03 -14.46 -9.27
CA LYS A 10 4.85 -13.33 -10.20
C LYS A 10 4.71 -11.99 -9.48
N ALA A 11 4.20 -12.01 -8.26
CA ALA A 11 4.03 -10.82 -7.46
C ALA A 11 4.35 -11.08 -5.98
N PHE A 12 4.75 -10.02 -5.30
CA PHE A 12 4.97 -9.98 -3.86
C PHE A 12 4.12 -8.88 -3.24
N PHE A 13 3.14 -9.28 -2.43
CA PHE A 13 2.30 -8.36 -1.67
C PHE A 13 2.84 -8.18 -0.25
N LEU A 14 2.84 -6.92 0.23
CA LEU A 14 3.13 -6.62 1.63
C LEU A 14 2.39 -5.34 2.06
N CYS A 15 2.07 -5.28 3.36
CA CYS A 15 1.69 -4.06 4.04
C CYS A 15 2.96 -3.42 4.64
N ASN A 16 3.21 -2.14 4.39
CA ASN A 16 4.41 -1.45 4.86
C ASN A 16 4.07 -0.04 5.37
N PRO A 17 4.11 0.20 6.68
CA PRO A 17 4.40 -0.69 7.82
C PRO A 17 3.49 -1.90 7.92
N GLY A 18 3.98 -2.97 8.51
CA GLY A 18 3.27 -4.24 8.61
C GLY A 18 2.06 -4.18 9.55
N ASN A 19 1.00 -4.93 9.22
CA ASN A 19 -0.13 -5.18 10.10
C ASN A 19 -0.15 -6.71 10.40
N PRO A 20 0.01 -7.15 11.64
CA PRO A 20 0.02 -6.38 12.90
C PRO A 20 1.40 -5.94 13.41
N SER A 21 2.50 -6.21 12.70
CA SER A 21 3.87 -5.99 13.21
C SER A 21 4.19 -4.52 13.51
N ALA A 22 3.46 -3.56 12.93
CA ALA A 22 3.61 -2.12 13.12
C ALA A 22 5.01 -1.56 12.76
N VAL A 23 5.81 -2.32 12.01
CA VAL A 23 7.19 -1.94 11.66
C VAL A 23 7.33 -1.76 10.15
N ALA A 24 7.87 -0.62 9.75
CA ALA A 24 8.22 -0.35 8.36
C ALA A 24 9.52 -1.05 7.94
N LEU A 25 9.66 -1.27 6.64
CA LEU A 25 10.91 -1.75 6.06
C LEU A 25 12.01 -0.70 6.24
N ASN A 26 13.13 -1.11 6.81
CA ASN A 26 14.33 -0.30 6.87
C ASN A 26 15.11 -0.36 5.54
N GLU A 27 16.09 0.53 5.37
CA GLU A 27 16.91 0.62 4.16
C GLU A 27 17.59 -0.70 3.78
N ALA A 28 18.04 -1.49 4.78
CA ALA A 28 18.67 -2.78 4.53
C ALA A 28 17.68 -3.79 3.92
N SER A 29 16.44 -3.77 4.36
CA SER A 29 15.36 -4.62 3.81
C SER A 29 14.98 -4.18 2.40
N ILE A 30 14.85 -2.88 2.15
CA ILE A 30 14.60 -2.31 0.83
C ILE A 30 15.76 -2.69 -0.13
N ALA A 31 17.01 -2.55 0.30
CA ALA A 31 18.17 -2.95 -0.50
C ALA A 31 18.17 -4.45 -0.85
N LYS A 32 17.72 -5.34 0.08
CA LYS A 32 17.56 -6.77 -0.21
C LYS A 32 16.50 -7.02 -1.29
N ILE A 33 15.37 -6.31 -1.25
CA ILE A 33 14.35 -6.38 -2.31
C ILE A 33 14.96 -5.92 -3.64
N GLY A 34 15.70 -4.82 -3.65
CA GLY A 34 16.40 -4.36 -4.86
C GLY A 34 17.37 -5.36 -5.46
N LYS A 35 18.10 -6.13 -4.63
CA LYS A 35 18.95 -7.24 -5.10
C LYS A 35 18.14 -8.36 -5.75
N ILE A 36 16.93 -8.62 -5.26
CA ILE A 36 16.02 -9.61 -5.86
C ILE A 36 15.51 -9.09 -7.21
N LEU A 37 15.07 -7.84 -7.28
CA LEU A 37 14.58 -7.24 -8.53
C LEU A 37 15.65 -7.19 -9.63
N LYS A 38 16.93 -7.04 -9.28
CA LYS A 38 18.04 -7.20 -10.25
C LYS A 38 18.11 -8.58 -10.88
N LYS A 39 17.72 -9.64 -10.14
CA LYS A 39 17.68 -11.02 -10.63
C LYS A 39 16.33 -11.40 -11.22
N ARG A 40 15.28 -10.72 -10.83
CA ARG A 40 13.89 -10.95 -11.20
C ARG A 40 13.23 -9.62 -11.63
N PRO A 41 13.70 -9.03 -12.74
CA PRO A 41 13.22 -7.70 -13.19
C PRO A 41 11.72 -7.69 -13.51
N GLU A 42 11.11 -8.85 -13.77
CA GLU A 42 9.70 -9.01 -14.07
C GLU A 42 8.81 -9.18 -12.81
N LEU A 43 9.39 -9.26 -11.61
CA LEU A 43 8.63 -9.41 -10.37
C LEU A 43 7.86 -8.13 -10.04
N ILE A 44 6.57 -8.27 -9.81
CA ILE A 44 5.70 -7.16 -9.41
C ILE A 44 5.64 -7.07 -7.88
N LEU A 45 5.75 -5.86 -7.36
CA LEU A 45 5.52 -5.55 -5.96
C LEU A 45 4.15 -4.89 -5.80
N LEU A 46 3.38 -5.33 -4.80
CA LEU A 46 2.17 -4.63 -4.35
C LEU A 46 2.41 -4.20 -2.91
N THR A 47 2.39 -2.89 -2.66
CA THR A 47 2.59 -2.34 -1.32
C THR A 47 1.34 -1.61 -0.85
N ASP A 48 0.87 -1.96 0.35
CA ASP A 48 -0.15 -1.19 1.07
C ASP A 48 0.56 -0.29 2.09
N ASP A 49 0.61 1.00 1.80
CA ASP A 49 1.35 1.99 2.56
C ASP A 49 0.45 2.77 3.54
N VAL A 50 -0.72 2.22 3.89
CA VAL A 50 -1.74 2.91 4.71
C VAL A 50 -1.22 3.44 6.06
N TYR A 51 -0.22 2.79 6.65
CA TYR A 51 0.40 3.21 7.91
C TYR A 51 1.68 4.03 7.74
N GLY A 52 2.15 4.22 6.52
CA GLY A 52 3.40 4.93 6.23
C GLY A 52 3.44 6.36 6.78
N THR A 53 2.28 7.04 6.81
CA THR A 53 2.16 8.41 7.37
C THR A 53 2.46 8.50 8.87
N PHE A 54 2.46 7.38 9.60
CA PHE A 54 2.78 7.33 11.03
C PHE A 54 4.27 7.06 11.33
N VAL A 55 5.10 6.83 10.31
CA VAL A 55 6.55 6.59 10.48
C VAL A 55 7.34 7.78 9.95
N PRO A 56 8.19 8.42 10.78
CA PRO A 56 9.07 9.50 10.32
C PRO A 56 10.00 9.03 9.21
N GLY A 57 10.10 9.79 8.13
CA GLY A 57 10.98 9.45 7.02
C GLY A 57 10.60 8.16 6.27
N PHE A 58 9.34 7.74 6.37
CA PHE A 58 8.85 6.56 5.66
C PHE A 58 9.21 6.58 4.18
N ARG A 59 9.67 5.44 3.68
CA ARG A 59 10.00 5.25 2.28
C ARG A 59 9.16 4.13 1.68
N SER A 60 8.27 4.50 0.77
CA SER A 60 7.46 3.55 0.00
C SER A 60 8.31 2.74 -0.97
N LEU A 61 7.93 1.48 -1.20
CA LEU A 61 8.50 0.68 -2.28
C LEU A 61 8.17 1.26 -3.66
N LEU A 62 7.06 1.98 -3.80
CA LEU A 62 6.73 2.70 -5.04
C LEU A 62 7.80 3.76 -5.36
N GLY A 63 8.26 4.51 -4.35
CA GLY A 63 9.36 5.48 -4.52
C GLY A 63 10.73 4.82 -4.74
N ALA A 64 10.96 3.63 -4.17
CA ALA A 64 12.21 2.91 -4.31
C ALA A 64 12.33 2.14 -5.64
N PHE A 65 11.23 1.56 -6.13
CA PHE A 65 11.17 0.69 -7.31
C PHE A 65 9.94 1.00 -8.16
N PRO A 66 9.83 2.20 -8.75
CA PRO A 66 8.60 2.69 -9.38
C PRO A 66 8.11 1.80 -10.51
N ARG A 67 9.03 1.25 -11.33
CA ARG A 67 8.65 0.41 -12.47
C ARG A 67 8.03 -0.93 -12.09
N ASN A 68 8.37 -1.45 -10.90
CA ASN A 68 7.92 -2.76 -10.45
C ASN A 68 6.78 -2.70 -9.43
N THR A 69 6.42 -1.51 -8.92
CA THR A 69 5.54 -1.40 -7.76
C THR A 69 4.18 -0.82 -8.09
N ILE A 70 3.15 -1.49 -7.62
CA ILE A 70 1.80 -0.97 -7.48
C ILE A 70 1.66 -0.50 -6.04
N GLY A 71 1.47 0.81 -5.83
CA GLY A 71 1.23 1.40 -4.53
C GLY A 71 -0.25 1.49 -4.23
N VAL A 72 -0.64 1.13 -3.02
CA VAL A 72 -2.00 1.33 -2.50
C VAL A 72 -1.91 2.20 -1.25
N TYR A 73 -2.78 3.19 -1.16
CA TYR A 73 -2.92 4.01 0.03
C TYR A 73 -4.39 4.17 0.39
N SER A 74 -4.69 4.15 1.70
CA SER A 74 -6.05 4.37 2.21
C SER A 74 -6.09 5.58 3.13
N TYR A 75 -7.10 6.42 2.94
CA TYR A 75 -7.38 7.58 3.81
C TYR A 75 -7.96 7.16 5.18
N SER A 76 -8.37 5.90 5.30
CA SER A 76 -9.11 5.39 6.47
C SER A 76 -8.43 5.64 7.81
N LYS A 77 -7.10 5.53 7.88
CA LYS A 77 -6.36 5.55 9.15
C LYS A 77 -5.90 6.96 9.50
N TYR A 78 -5.19 7.60 8.62
CA TYR A 78 -4.61 8.91 8.85
C TYR A 78 -5.67 10.00 9.05
N PHE A 79 -6.71 9.99 8.23
CA PHE A 79 -7.81 10.96 8.33
C PHE A 79 -9.00 10.47 9.17
N GLY A 80 -8.90 9.30 9.80
CA GLY A 80 -9.96 8.76 10.66
C GLY A 80 -11.28 8.47 9.92
N CYS A 81 -11.26 8.29 8.60
CA CYS A 81 -12.46 8.21 7.76
C CYS A 81 -12.75 6.80 7.25
N THR A 82 -12.59 5.79 8.10
CA THR A 82 -12.70 4.36 7.74
C THR A 82 -14.03 4.02 7.04
N GLY A 83 -15.14 4.61 7.47
CA GLY A 83 -16.47 4.39 6.91
C GLY A 83 -16.68 4.98 5.51
N TRP A 84 -15.86 5.95 5.09
CA TRP A 84 -15.97 6.59 3.77
C TRP A 84 -15.43 5.74 2.62
N ARG A 85 -14.64 4.71 2.90
CA ARG A 85 -14.05 3.80 1.91
C ARG A 85 -13.22 4.52 0.83
N LEU A 86 -12.35 5.43 1.26
CA LEU A 86 -11.48 6.21 0.37
C LEU A 86 -10.10 5.58 0.28
N GLY A 87 -9.61 5.41 -0.95
CA GLY A 87 -8.28 4.90 -1.22
C GLY A 87 -7.85 5.22 -2.64
N VAL A 88 -6.56 5.07 -2.90
CA VAL A 88 -5.95 5.29 -4.21
C VAL A 88 -5.02 4.13 -4.57
N ILE A 89 -4.94 3.84 -5.86
CA ILE A 89 -3.91 2.99 -6.45
C ILE A 89 -2.98 3.92 -7.23
N ALA A 90 -1.68 3.80 -7.01
CA ALA A 90 -0.67 4.59 -7.67
C ALA A 90 0.27 3.70 -8.48
N LEU A 91 0.57 4.13 -9.70
CA LEU A 91 1.48 3.48 -10.64
C LEU A 91 2.39 4.54 -11.26
N HIS A 92 3.63 4.18 -11.50
CA HIS A 92 4.52 5.01 -12.32
C HIS A 92 4.09 4.95 -13.79
N GLU A 93 4.28 6.02 -14.55
CA GLU A 93 3.90 6.07 -15.97
C GLU A 93 4.61 5.03 -16.85
N ASP A 94 5.86 4.67 -16.49
CA ASP A 94 6.66 3.63 -17.14
C ASP A 94 6.56 2.28 -16.40
N HIS A 95 5.38 1.94 -15.89
CA HIS A 95 5.19 0.71 -15.15
C HIS A 95 5.40 -0.54 -16.02
N LEU A 96 6.09 -1.53 -15.46
CA LEU A 96 6.47 -2.76 -16.16
C LEU A 96 5.29 -3.57 -16.70
N LEU A 97 4.10 -3.47 -16.11
CA LEU A 97 2.93 -4.23 -16.53
C LEU A 97 2.51 -3.94 -17.98
N ASP A 98 2.68 -2.72 -18.46
CA ASP A 98 2.37 -2.39 -19.88
C ASP A 98 3.26 -3.20 -20.83
N GLU A 99 4.56 -3.30 -20.51
CA GLU A 99 5.50 -4.10 -21.28
C GLU A 99 5.20 -5.60 -21.20
N LEU A 100 4.85 -6.09 -20.00
CA LEU A 100 4.53 -7.52 -19.80
C LEU A 100 3.25 -7.91 -20.55
N ILE A 101 2.23 -7.04 -20.54
CA ILE A 101 1.00 -7.26 -21.31
C ILE A 101 1.30 -7.31 -22.81
N ALA A 102 2.10 -6.38 -23.32
CA ALA A 102 2.46 -6.34 -24.73
C ALA A 102 3.21 -7.60 -25.22
N LYS A 103 3.91 -8.29 -24.32
CA LYS A 103 4.66 -9.54 -24.60
C LYS A 103 3.81 -10.81 -24.59
N HIS A 104 2.51 -10.71 -24.29
CA HIS A 104 1.65 -11.89 -24.29
C HIS A 104 1.50 -12.52 -25.68
N PRO A 105 1.23 -13.84 -25.76
CA PRO A 105 0.94 -14.53 -27.02
C PRO A 105 -0.24 -13.87 -27.76
N LYS A 106 -0.20 -13.91 -29.09
CA LYS A 106 -1.25 -13.31 -29.96
C LYS A 106 -2.68 -13.72 -29.57
N LYS A 107 -2.87 -14.97 -29.08
CA LYS A 107 -4.18 -15.45 -28.63
C LYS A 107 -4.69 -14.65 -27.43
N VAL A 108 -3.83 -14.37 -26.43
CA VAL A 108 -4.16 -13.59 -25.25
C VAL A 108 -4.41 -12.12 -25.63
N LEU A 109 -3.55 -11.56 -26.47
CA LEU A 109 -3.72 -10.18 -26.97
C LEU A 109 -5.05 -10.00 -27.71
N LYS A 110 -5.50 -10.97 -28.53
CA LYS A 110 -6.81 -10.93 -29.16
C LYS A 110 -7.99 -11.00 -28.15
N GLN A 111 -7.81 -11.71 -27.06
CA GLN A 111 -8.83 -11.74 -25.99
C GLN A 111 -8.92 -10.38 -25.29
N LEU A 112 -7.76 -9.73 -25.05
CA LEU A 112 -7.71 -8.37 -24.48
C LEU A 112 -8.30 -7.34 -25.45
N ASP A 113 -8.00 -7.46 -26.77
CA ASP A 113 -8.60 -6.61 -27.80
C ASP A 113 -10.13 -6.70 -27.78
N LYS A 114 -10.67 -7.91 -27.67
CA LYS A 114 -12.13 -8.14 -27.55
C LYS A 114 -12.70 -7.55 -26.26
N ARG A 115 -11.99 -7.71 -25.15
CA ARG A 115 -12.43 -7.24 -23.81
C ARG A 115 -12.56 -5.72 -23.78
N TYR A 116 -11.60 -5.00 -24.32
CA TYR A 116 -11.55 -3.54 -24.23
C TYR A 116 -12.00 -2.81 -25.51
N GLY A 117 -12.21 -3.53 -26.60
CA GLY A 117 -12.60 -2.95 -27.89
C GLY A 117 -13.99 -2.31 -27.94
N THR A 118 -14.85 -2.61 -26.96
CA THR A 118 -16.13 -1.91 -26.76
C THR A 118 -15.98 -0.56 -26.07
N LEU A 119 -14.82 -0.30 -25.43
CA LEU A 119 -14.57 0.89 -24.65
C LEU A 119 -13.65 1.89 -25.35
N VAL A 120 -12.72 1.39 -26.17
CA VAL A 120 -11.71 2.21 -26.86
C VAL A 120 -11.45 1.69 -28.28
N LEU A 121 -11.07 2.60 -29.18
CA LEU A 121 -10.76 2.26 -30.58
C LEU A 121 -9.46 1.45 -30.71
N GLU A 122 -8.48 1.70 -29.83
CA GLU A 122 -7.16 1.07 -29.88
C GLU A 122 -6.85 0.33 -28.57
N PRO A 123 -7.47 -0.85 -28.32
CA PRO A 123 -7.35 -1.57 -27.05
C PRO A 123 -5.93 -1.92 -26.63
N ARG A 124 -5.02 -2.04 -27.59
CA ARG A 124 -3.61 -2.36 -27.32
C ARG A 124 -2.81 -1.20 -26.76
N LYS A 125 -3.27 0.03 -26.95
CA LYS A 125 -2.58 1.24 -26.50
C LYS A 125 -2.98 1.68 -25.10
N ILE A 126 -4.08 1.15 -24.55
CA ILE A 126 -4.50 1.54 -23.20
C ILE A 126 -3.52 1.04 -22.14
N LYS A 127 -3.19 1.92 -21.23
CA LYS A 127 -2.29 1.67 -20.12
C LYS A 127 -2.91 0.71 -19.10
N PHE A 128 -2.10 0.02 -18.33
CA PHE A 128 -2.57 -0.91 -17.29
C PHE A 128 -3.50 -0.23 -16.28
N ILE A 129 -3.22 1.01 -15.89
CA ILE A 129 -4.09 1.77 -14.97
C ILE A 129 -5.50 1.95 -15.56
N ASP A 130 -5.61 2.25 -16.86
CA ASP A 130 -6.90 2.42 -17.53
C ASP A 130 -7.64 1.08 -17.66
N ARG A 131 -6.91 -0.04 -17.80
CA ARG A 131 -7.48 -1.40 -17.77
C ARG A 131 -8.10 -1.69 -16.41
N ILE A 132 -7.44 -1.34 -15.30
CA ILE A 132 -7.99 -1.49 -13.95
C ILE A 132 -9.30 -0.69 -13.83
N VAL A 133 -9.32 0.54 -14.32
CA VAL A 133 -10.53 1.39 -14.31
C VAL A 133 -11.65 0.76 -15.13
N ALA A 134 -11.37 0.30 -16.35
CA ALA A 134 -12.33 -0.36 -17.22
C ALA A 134 -12.91 -1.62 -16.56
N ASP A 135 -12.03 -2.48 -16.03
CA ASP A 135 -12.43 -3.72 -15.36
C ASP A 135 -13.25 -3.46 -14.10
N SER A 136 -12.94 -2.41 -13.33
CA SER A 136 -13.73 -2.04 -12.16
C SER A 136 -15.15 -1.63 -12.53
N ARG A 137 -15.33 -1.01 -13.71
CA ARG A 137 -16.64 -0.64 -14.22
C ARG A 137 -17.46 -1.85 -14.67
N ASP A 138 -16.82 -2.84 -15.29
CA ASP A 138 -17.49 -4.07 -15.70
C ASP A 138 -18.00 -4.90 -14.51
N VAL A 139 -17.24 -4.94 -13.41
CA VAL A 139 -17.62 -5.69 -12.21
C VAL A 139 -18.74 -4.99 -11.43
N ALA A 140 -18.78 -3.67 -11.48
CA ALA A 140 -19.77 -2.87 -10.76
C ALA A 140 -21.10 -2.75 -11.52
N LEU A 141 -21.71 -3.87 -11.87
CA LEU A 141 -22.93 -3.94 -12.71
C LEU A 141 -24.09 -3.07 -12.23
N ASN A 142 -24.20 -2.80 -10.95
CA ASN A 142 -25.32 -2.06 -10.36
C ASN A 142 -24.92 -0.81 -9.63
N HIS A 143 -23.65 -0.42 -9.66
CA HIS A 143 -23.10 0.68 -8.89
C HIS A 143 -22.21 1.56 -9.71
N THR A 144 -22.07 2.78 -9.26
CA THR A 144 -21.10 3.73 -9.77
C THR A 144 -19.71 3.12 -9.78
N ALA A 145 -19.14 3.01 -10.94
CA ALA A 145 -17.74 2.64 -11.09
C ALA A 145 -16.87 3.76 -10.53
N GLY A 146 -16.27 3.51 -9.39
CA GLY A 146 -15.46 4.47 -8.67
C GLY A 146 -16.19 5.17 -7.51
N LEU A 147 -15.63 6.30 -7.07
CA LEU A 147 -16.15 7.05 -5.93
C LEU A 147 -17.36 7.90 -6.32
N SER A 148 -18.35 7.98 -5.44
CA SER A 148 -19.45 8.95 -5.56
C SER A 148 -18.91 10.39 -5.47
N LEU A 149 -19.67 11.36 -5.97
CA LEU A 149 -19.25 12.76 -5.91
C LEU A 149 -18.91 13.23 -4.48
N PRO A 150 -19.71 12.97 -3.43
CA PRO A 150 -19.34 13.31 -2.06
C PRO A 150 -18.01 12.70 -1.61
N GLN A 151 -17.75 11.44 -1.97
CA GLN A 151 -16.49 10.78 -1.65
C GLN A 151 -15.30 11.43 -2.36
N GLN A 152 -15.45 11.79 -3.65
CA GLN A 152 -14.41 12.49 -4.40
C GLN A 152 -14.12 13.88 -3.79
N VAL A 153 -15.14 14.63 -3.40
CA VAL A 153 -14.98 15.92 -2.73
C VAL A 153 -14.24 15.77 -1.41
N MET A 154 -14.62 14.80 -0.57
CA MET A 154 -13.94 14.57 0.72
C MET A 154 -12.48 14.16 0.53
N MET A 155 -12.19 13.27 -0.43
CA MET A 155 -10.83 12.87 -0.74
C MET A 155 -9.98 14.04 -1.23
N SER A 156 -10.56 14.90 -2.07
CA SER A 156 -9.89 16.11 -2.56
C SER A 156 -9.62 17.10 -1.43
N LEU A 157 -10.55 17.29 -0.51
CA LEU A 157 -10.37 18.17 0.66
C LEU A 157 -9.27 17.66 1.60
N PHE A 158 -9.24 16.34 1.89
CA PHE A 158 -8.18 15.75 2.68
C PHE A 158 -6.80 15.92 2.02
N SER A 159 -6.73 15.68 0.70
CA SER A 159 -5.49 15.84 -0.05
C SER A 159 -5.04 17.30 -0.09
N LEU A 160 -5.95 18.23 -0.33
CA LEU A 160 -5.66 19.66 -0.31
C LEU A 160 -5.16 20.12 1.07
N TYR A 161 -5.83 19.69 2.13
CA TYR A 161 -5.41 19.99 3.50
C TYR A 161 -3.96 19.49 3.76
N GLU A 162 -3.64 18.25 3.36
CA GLU A 162 -2.28 17.71 3.51
C GLU A 162 -1.23 18.50 2.72
N LEU A 163 -1.57 18.98 1.52
CA LEU A 163 -0.71 19.83 0.72
C LEU A 163 -0.49 21.22 1.36
N MET A 164 -1.50 21.76 2.01
CA MET A 164 -1.44 23.08 2.68
C MET A 164 -0.73 23.02 4.04
N ASP A 165 -0.70 21.85 4.70
CA ASP A 165 -0.05 21.68 6.01
C ASP A 165 1.48 21.48 5.83
N GLU A 166 2.15 22.53 5.33
CA GLU A 166 3.61 22.52 5.11
C GLU A 166 4.40 22.17 6.36
N LYS A 167 3.90 22.56 7.53
CA LYS A 167 4.54 22.26 8.83
C LYS A 167 4.22 20.87 9.36
N LYS A 168 3.38 20.10 8.65
CA LYS A 168 2.95 18.76 9.06
C LYS A 168 2.39 18.70 10.50
N LEU A 169 1.59 19.72 10.86
CA LEU A 169 1.02 19.84 12.19
C LEU A 169 0.05 18.70 12.50
N TYR A 170 -0.82 18.38 11.53
CA TYR A 170 -1.77 17.28 11.67
C TYR A 170 -1.07 15.93 11.79
N GLN A 171 -0.10 15.67 10.93
CA GLN A 171 0.69 14.43 10.98
C GLN A 171 1.37 14.26 12.34
N ARG A 172 2.06 15.31 12.83
CA ARG A 172 2.72 15.28 14.15
C ARG A 172 1.74 15.05 15.30
N ALA A 173 0.55 15.68 15.23
CA ALA A 173 -0.48 15.49 16.23
C ALA A 173 -0.98 14.04 16.23
N CYS A 174 -1.31 13.47 15.07
CA CYS A 174 -1.73 12.08 14.92
C CYS A 174 -0.66 11.10 15.47
N MET A 175 0.58 11.27 15.05
CA MET A 175 1.71 10.45 15.52
C MET A 175 1.90 10.54 17.04
N SER A 176 1.80 11.76 17.62
CA SER A 176 1.90 11.96 19.06
C SER A 176 0.77 11.24 19.82
N ILE A 177 -0.44 11.28 19.31
CA ILE A 177 -1.61 10.62 19.94
C ILE A 177 -1.43 9.10 19.95
N VAL A 178 -1.13 8.49 18.80
CA VAL A 178 -0.98 7.02 18.71
C VAL A 178 0.20 6.56 19.56
N LYS A 179 1.32 7.28 19.52
CA LYS A 179 2.51 6.96 20.33
C LYS A 179 2.19 6.98 21.83
N LYS A 180 1.60 8.07 22.34
CA LYS A 180 1.21 8.18 23.77
C LYS A 180 0.29 7.06 24.21
N ARG A 181 -0.67 6.65 23.34
CA ARG A 181 -1.61 5.58 23.67
C ARG A 181 -0.91 4.22 23.78
N VAL A 182 -0.05 3.89 22.81
CA VAL A 182 0.71 2.64 22.85
C VAL A 182 1.68 2.61 24.02
N GLU A 183 2.41 3.70 24.28
CA GLU A 183 3.33 3.80 25.42
C GLU A 183 2.59 3.64 26.75
N ALA A 184 1.42 4.27 26.92
CA ALA A 184 0.60 4.11 28.12
C ALA A 184 0.07 2.67 28.28
N THR A 185 -0.32 2.02 27.17
CA THR A 185 -0.77 0.62 27.19
C THR A 185 0.37 -0.31 27.59
N ILE A 186 1.54 -0.15 26.97
CA ILE A 186 2.74 -0.95 27.27
C ILE A 186 3.14 -0.79 28.73
N ALA A 187 3.20 0.46 29.23
CA ALA A 187 3.51 0.76 30.64
C ALA A 187 2.49 0.14 31.60
N GLY A 188 1.19 0.26 31.28
CA GLY A 188 0.11 -0.32 32.09
C GLY A 188 0.15 -1.86 32.14
N LEU A 189 0.63 -2.51 31.09
CA LEU A 189 0.84 -3.96 31.05
C LEU A 189 2.18 -4.39 31.68
N GLY A 190 3.05 -3.45 32.05
CA GLY A 190 4.38 -3.73 32.58
C GLY A 190 5.28 -4.48 31.60
N ILE A 191 5.18 -4.15 30.31
CA ILE A 191 5.95 -4.75 29.23
C ILE A 191 7.06 -3.76 28.81
N GLU A 192 8.26 -4.28 28.58
CA GLU A 192 9.35 -3.51 27.98
C GLU A 192 9.39 -3.76 26.48
N VAL A 193 9.39 -2.69 25.70
CA VAL A 193 9.53 -2.74 24.25
C VAL A 193 10.78 -1.95 23.84
N ALA A 194 11.66 -2.58 23.08
CA ALA A 194 12.84 -1.92 22.58
C ALA A 194 12.45 -0.77 21.62
N PRO A 195 13.09 0.40 21.71
CA PRO A 195 12.86 1.51 20.79
C PRO A 195 13.10 1.07 19.34
N ASN A 196 12.20 1.44 18.44
CA ASN A 196 12.33 1.18 17.02
C ASN A 196 11.83 2.39 16.21
N GLU A 197 12.72 3.05 15.48
CA GLU A 197 12.40 4.22 14.68
C GLU A 197 11.45 3.91 13.52
N MET A 198 11.38 2.65 13.09
CA MET A 198 10.47 2.19 12.02
C MET A 198 9.09 1.77 12.54
N PHE A 199 8.81 1.96 13.84
CA PHE A 199 7.55 1.58 14.46
C PHE A 199 6.49 2.66 14.26
N ASP A 200 5.30 2.29 13.77
CA ASP A 200 4.22 3.22 13.45
C ASP A 200 3.33 3.57 14.65
N TYR A 201 3.45 2.83 15.76
CA TYR A 201 2.61 2.99 16.95
C TYR A 201 1.10 2.83 16.70
N TYR A 202 0.70 2.37 15.51
CA TYR A 202 -0.72 2.17 15.19
C TYR A 202 -1.24 0.84 15.71
N TYR A 203 -0.37 -0.17 15.74
CA TYR A 203 -0.61 -1.48 16.34
C TYR A 203 0.43 -1.79 17.40
N GLY A 204 0.09 -2.73 18.28
CA GLY A 204 1.01 -3.35 19.21
C GLY A 204 0.87 -4.88 19.16
N VAL A 205 1.98 -5.58 19.16
CA VAL A 205 2.02 -7.04 19.30
C VAL A 205 2.45 -7.36 20.72
N ILE A 206 1.64 -8.11 21.43
CA ILE A 206 1.88 -8.52 22.82
C ILE A 206 2.07 -10.02 22.86
N ASP A 207 3.15 -10.48 23.51
CA ASP A 207 3.32 -11.88 23.83
C ASP A 207 2.38 -12.25 24.99
N PHE A 208 1.24 -12.82 24.63
CA PHE A 208 0.20 -13.16 25.58
C PHE A 208 0.62 -14.30 26.53
N GLU A 209 1.48 -15.22 26.09
CA GLU A 209 2.02 -16.29 26.91
C GLU A 209 2.90 -15.75 28.04
N PHE A 210 3.77 -14.79 27.72
CA PHE A 210 4.57 -14.08 28.72
C PHE A 210 3.68 -13.37 29.74
N TRP A 211 2.64 -12.71 29.28
CA TRP A 211 1.70 -11.99 30.14
C TRP A 211 0.90 -12.93 31.02
N LEU A 212 0.40 -14.07 30.50
CA LEU A 212 -0.29 -15.11 31.28
C LEU A 212 0.60 -15.65 32.38
N LYS A 213 1.83 -16.00 32.11
CA LYS A 213 2.79 -16.49 33.11
C LYS A 213 3.04 -15.48 34.23
N LYS A 214 2.98 -14.19 33.90
CA LYS A 214 3.21 -13.13 34.89
C LYS A 214 2.02 -12.88 35.82
N TYR A 215 0.79 -13.03 35.32
CA TYR A 215 -0.41 -12.60 36.04
C TYR A 215 -1.44 -13.71 36.34
N ALA A 216 -1.35 -14.87 35.74
CA ALA A 216 -2.28 -15.99 35.89
C ALA A 216 -1.61 -17.30 36.31
N GLY A 217 -0.29 -17.27 36.58
CA GLY A 217 0.50 -18.43 37.01
C GLY A 217 0.34 -18.79 38.49
#